data_1365519a3a0c937d5bdacade4977b06f
#
_entry.id   1365519a3a0c937d5bdacade4977b06f
#
_cell.length_a   1.000
_cell.length_b   1.000
_cell.length_c   1.000
_cell.angle_alpha   90.00
_cell.angle_beta   90.00
_cell.angle_gamma   90.00
#
_symmetry.space_group_name_H-M   'P 1'
#
loop_
_entity.id
_entity.type
_entity.pdbx_description
1 polymer ?
#
loop_
_entity_poly.entity_id
_entity_poly.type
_entity_poly.pdbx_seq_one_letter_code
_entity_poly.pdbx_strand_id
1 'polypeptide(L)'
;MNTKQVEELTGMSRQNIRYYERMGLLEPAREDGNAYRDYSEEDVRRLKLIKMLRMLDMSLKDIDDIINGKVSLKSSVKHQRENLQTHQKQLQAAIEVCASIGREKGENLDVDSYLSRMETMERNGGAFARFVDDYKQVAQEEEERKFSFYADYPVNTPGMFEKALREYA
;
A
#
# COMPACT_ATOMS: atom_id res chain seq x y z
N MET A 1 10.67 30.05 1.86
CA MET A 1 11.21 29.57 0.54
C MET A 1 10.07 29.24 -0.39
N ASN A 2 10.20 29.54 -1.69
CA ASN A 2 9.20 29.15 -2.69
C ASN A 2 9.34 27.67 -3.12
N THR A 3 8.32 27.14 -3.78
CA THR A 3 8.28 25.72 -4.18
C THR A 3 9.48 25.32 -5.07
N LYS A 4 9.97 26.21 -5.95
CA LYS A 4 11.12 25.92 -6.83
C LYS A 4 12.41 25.69 -6.03
N GLN A 5 12.65 26.54 -5.02
CA GLN A 5 13.79 26.37 -4.14
C GLN A 5 13.71 25.06 -3.35
N VAL A 6 12.50 24.68 -2.93
CA VAL A 6 12.29 23.42 -2.21
C VAL A 6 12.50 22.22 -3.14
N GLU A 7 12.08 22.29 -4.41
CA GLU A 7 12.38 21.26 -5.43
C GLU A 7 13.90 21.05 -5.56
N GLU A 8 14.66 22.15 -5.67
CA GLU A 8 16.13 22.11 -5.80
C GLU A 8 16.80 21.52 -4.54
N LEU A 9 16.34 21.90 -3.34
CA LEU A 9 16.93 21.46 -2.06
C LEU A 9 16.60 20.01 -1.69
N THR A 10 15.45 19.51 -2.13
CA THR A 10 14.95 18.16 -1.77
C THR A 10 15.13 17.15 -2.90
N GLY A 11 15.29 17.62 -4.14
CA GLY A 11 15.25 16.79 -5.34
C GLY A 11 13.90 16.08 -5.51
N MET A 12 12.82 16.68 -5.02
CA MET A 12 11.44 16.22 -5.20
C MET A 12 10.74 17.10 -6.24
N SER A 13 9.86 16.51 -7.04
CA SER A 13 9.03 17.28 -7.95
C SER A 13 7.96 18.09 -7.18
N ARG A 14 7.54 19.22 -7.75
CA ARG A 14 6.42 20.03 -7.24
C ARG A 14 5.16 19.21 -6.99
N GLN A 15 4.89 18.22 -7.84
CA GLN A 15 3.74 17.33 -7.70
C GLN A 15 3.83 16.51 -6.42
N ASN A 16 5.00 15.95 -6.11
CA ASN A 16 5.24 15.18 -4.89
C ASN A 16 5.13 16.05 -3.64
N ILE A 17 5.70 17.27 -3.66
CA ILE A 17 5.59 18.21 -2.53
C ILE A 17 4.12 18.52 -2.26
N ARG A 18 3.34 18.88 -3.29
CA ARG A 18 1.89 19.14 -3.18
C ARG A 18 1.08 17.91 -2.75
N TYR A 19 1.53 16.72 -3.13
CA TYR A 19 0.91 15.49 -2.69
C TYR A 19 1.06 15.31 -1.17
N TYR A 20 2.24 15.53 -0.60
CA TYR A 20 2.46 15.46 0.84
C TYR A 20 1.73 16.56 1.63
N GLU A 21 1.57 17.76 1.05
CA GLU A 21 0.68 18.78 1.62
C GLU A 21 -0.77 18.28 1.71
N ARG A 22 -1.32 17.71 0.63
CA ARG A 22 -2.69 17.18 0.62
C ARG A 22 -2.88 16.02 1.60
N MET A 23 -1.84 15.24 1.84
CA MET A 23 -1.86 14.14 2.82
C MET A 23 -1.66 14.62 4.26
N GLY A 24 -1.53 15.94 4.49
CA GLY A 24 -1.36 16.51 5.83
C GLY A 24 0.03 16.27 6.44
N LEU A 25 0.99 15.77 5.66
CA LEU A 25 2.37 15.54 6.12
C LEU A 25 3.22 16.83 6.14
N LEU A 26 2.70 17.91 5.54
CA LEU A 26 3.37 19.18 5.38
C LEU A 26 2.32 20.30 5.35
N GLU A 27 2.53 21.34 6.15
CA GLU A 27 1.65 22.52 6.23
C GLU A 27 2.47 23.81 6.11
N PRO A 28 2.90 24.19 4.88
CA PRO A 28 3.68 25.39 4.69
C PRO A 28 2.85 26.63 5.01
N ALA A 29 3.51 27.65 5.55
CA ALA A 29 2.91 28.95 5.73
C ALA A 29 2.46 29.54 4.39
N ARG A 30 1.54 30.50 4.44
CA ARG A 30 1.14 31.29 3.29
C ARG A 30 1.47 32.74 3.55
N GLU A 31 2.02 33.43 2.57
CA GLU A 31 2.27 34.86 2.66
C GLU A 31 0.95 35.62 2.72
N ASP A 32 0.88 36.56 3.66
CA ASP A 32 -0.27 37.45 3.79
C ASP A 32 -0.48 38.24 2.49
N GLY A 33 -1.67 38.08 1.89
CA GLY A 33 -2.12 38.85 0.72
C GLY A 33 -1.97 38.18 -0.64
N ASN A 34 -1.23 37.09 -0.82
CA ASN A 34 -1.05 36.49 -2.15
C ASN A 34 -1.21 34.97 -2.27
N ALA A 35 -1.59 34.28 -1.23
CA ALA A 35 -1.77 32.80 -1.19
C ALA A 35 -0.56 31.96 -1.67
N TYR A 36 0.62 32.59 -1.87
CA TYR A 36 1.83 31.84 -2.21
C TYR A 36 2.35 31.09 -0.99
N ARG A 37 2.87 29.87 -1.26
CA ARG A 37 3.44 29.00 -0.23
C ARG A 37 4.81 29.51 0.19
N ASP A 38 5.02 29.63 1.48
CA ASP A 38 6.31 29.92 2.08
C ASP A 38 6.76 28.75 2.95
N TYR A 39 7.74 28.01 2.44
CA TYR A 39 8.30 26.84 3.14
C TYR A 39 9.44 27.28 4.04
N SER A 40 9.41 26.82 5.28
CA SER A 40 10.48 26.97 6.25
C SER A 40 11.62 25.97 5.99
N GLU A 41 12.75 26.17 6.68
CA GLU A 41 13.83 25.16 6.69
C GLU A 41 13.37 23.84 7.34
N GLU A 42 12.45 23.93 8.30
CA GLU A 42 11.86 22.75 8.94
C GLU A 42 11.03 21.94 7.95
N ASP A 43 10.25 22.60 7.09
CA ASP A 43 9.51 21.93 6.01
C ASP A 43 10.44 21.20 5.04
N VAL A 44 11.57 21.80 4.72
CA VAL A 44 12.60 21.15 3.88
C VAL A 44 13.19 19.93 4.58
N ARG A 45 13.51 20.03 5.88
CA ARG A 45 13.99 18.87 6.67
C ARG A 45 12.95 17.76 6.72
N ARG A 46 11.68 18.12 6.94
CA ARG A 46 10.54 17.18 6.95
C ARG A 46 10.37 16.47 5.61
N LEU A 47 10.43 17.20 4.50
CA LEU A 47 10.38 16.61 3.16
C LEU A 47 11.54 15.65 2.89
N LYS A 48 12.76 16.00 3.30
CA LYS A 48 13.92 15.10 3.19
C LYS A 48 13.74 13.83 4.01
N LEU A 49 13.19 13.94 5.22
CA LEU A 49 12.85 12.78 6.06
C LEU A 49 11.80 11.90 5.39
N ILE A 50 10.70 12.48 4.89
CA ILE A 50 9.67 11.75 4.15
C ILE A 50 10.30 11.00 2.97
N LYS A 51 11.12 11.68 2.16
CA LYS A 51 11.80 11.07 1.02
C LYS A 51 12.65 9.87 1.44
N MET A 52 13.46 10.03 2.46
CA MET A 52 14.31 8.95 3.00
C MET A 52 13.48 7.75 3.44
N LEU A 53 12.41 7.97 4.21
CA LEU A 53 11.56 6.89 4.72
C LEU A 53 10.78 6.20 3.59
N ARG A 54 10.32 6.95 2.58
CA ARG A 54 9.70 6.38 1.37
C ARG A 54 10.68 5.52 0.56
N MET A 55 11.96 5.92 0.47
CA MET A 55 13.00 5.09 -0.17
C MET A 55 13.28 3.79 0.60
N LEU A 56 12.94 3.73 1.89
CA LEU A 56 12.96 2.50 2.70
C LEU A 56 11.63 1.73 2.62
N ASP A 57 10.75 2.07 1.69
CA ASP A 57 9.44 1.43 1.48
C ASP A 57 8.49 1.53 2.68
N MET A 58 8.63 2.57 3.50
CA MET A 58 7.69 2.84 4.60
C MET A 58 6.38 3.42 4.08
N SER A 59 5.26 3.02 4.68
CA SER A 59 3.94 3.53 4.34
C SER A 59 3.79 5.01 4.73
N LEU A 60 2.89 5.74 4.06
CA LEU A 60 2.59 7.13 4.44
C LEU A 60 2.00 7.23 5.84
N LYS A 61 1.24 6.24 6.28
CA LYS A 61 0.69 6.17 7.63
C LYS A 61 1.81 6.06 8.68
N ASP A 62 2.78 5.17 8.46
CA ASP A 62 3.91 5.02 9.39
C ASP A 62 4.76 6.29 9.45
N ILE A 63 4.93 6.96 8.30
CA ILE A 63 5.65 8.23 8.22
C ILE A 63 4.89 9.33 8.97
N ASP A 64 3.56 9.41 8.83
CA ASP A 64 2.72 10.35 9.59
C ASP A 64 2.87 10.13 11.10
N ASP A 65 2.80 8.88 11.54
CA ASP A 65 2.94 8.52 12.95
C ASP A 65 4.32 8.89 13.52
N ILE A 66 5.38 8.80 12.70
CA ILE A 66 6.74 9.25 13.08
C ILE A 66 6.80 10.78 13.17
N ILE A 67 6.30 11.48 12.14
CA ILE A 67 6.34 12.96 12.07
C ILE A 67 5.56 13.59 13.22
N ASN A 68 4.42 13.00 13.57
CA ASN A 68 3.56 13.46 14.66
C ASN A 68 4.01 12.95 16.05
N GLY A 69 5.14 12.25 16.14
CA GLY A 69 5.69 11.78 17.41
C GLY A 69 4.90 10.68 18.10
N LYS A 70 3.93 10.03 17.41
CA LYS A 70 3.16 8.91 17.94
C LYS A 70 4.03 7.68 18.16
N VAL A 71 5.03 7.48 17.28
CA VAL A 71 6.01 6.41 17.37
C VAL A 71 7.44 6.94 17.16
N SER A 72 8.44 6.29 17.76
CA SER A 72 9.81 6.70 17.58
C SER A 72 10.36 6.26 16.22
N LEU A 73 11.14 7.11 15.55
CA LEU A 73 11.83 6.78 14.31
C LEU A 73 12.66 5.48 14.45
N LYS A 74 13.38 5.33 15.58
CA LYS A 74 14.22 4.15 15.83
C LYS A 74 13.40 2.84 15.87
N SER A 75 12.24 2.86 16.52
CA SER A 75 11.34 1.71 16.59
C SER A 75 10.78 1.37 15.22
N SER A 76 10.31 2.38 14.47
CA SER A 76 9.71 2.21 13.15
C SER A 76 10.71 1.68 12.12
N VAL A 77 11.94 2.19 12.12
CA VAL A 77 13.00 1.69 11.22
C VAL A 77 13.40 0.26 11.58
N LYS A 78 13.41 -0.11 12.88
CA LYS A 78 13.65 -1.50 13.29
C LYS A 78 12.56 -2.42 12.74
N HIS A 79 11.30 -2.06 12.91
CA HIS A 79 10.16 -2.82 12.39
C HIS A 79 10.20 -2.93 10.86
N GLN A 80 10.48 -1.82 10.16
CA GLN A 80 10.61 -1.83 8.70
C GLN A 80 11.71 -2.76 8.21
N ARG A 81 12.85 -2.82 8.92
CA ARG A 81 13.91 -3.78 8.61
C ARG A 81 13.43 -5.22 8.72
N GLU A 82 12.66 -5.55 9.77
CA GLU A 82 12.10 -6.88 9.99
C GLU A 82 11.11 -7.24 8.87
N ASN A 83 10.27 -6.28 8.45
CA ASN A 83 9.34 -6.45 7.33
C ASN A 83 10.10 -6.70 6.01
N LEU A 84 11.15 -5.92 5.73
CA LEU A 84 11.97 -6.10 4.51
C LEU A 84 12.69 -7.45 4.51
N GLN A 85 13.17 -7.92 5.67
CA GLN A 85 13.79 -9.25 5.78
C GLN A 85 12.78 -10.38 5.54
N THR A 86 11.55 -10.22 6.02
CA THR A 86 10.46 -11.17 5.74
C THR A 86 10.13 -11.18 4.26
N HIS A 87 9.97 -10.00 3.65
CA HIS A 87 9.71 -9.86 2.22
C HIS A 87 10.84 -10.44 1.36
N GLN A 88 12.10 -10.27 1.76
CA GLN A 88 13.24 -10.88 1.09
C GLN A 88 13.14 -12.41 1.06
N LYS A 89 12.77 -13.04 2.19
CA LYS A 89 12.57 -14.51 2.25
C LYS A 89 11.43 -14.97 1.34
N GLN A 90 10.33 -14.20 1.30
CA GLN A 90 9.19 -14.49 0.42
C GLN A 90 9.59 -14.42 -1.06
N LEU A 91 10.30 -13.37 -1.45
CA LEU A 91 10.81 -13.23 -2.81
C LEU A 91 11.76 -14.37 -3.18
N GLN A 92 12.66 -14.77 -2.26
CA GLN A 92 13.57 -15.86 -2.48
C GLN A 92 12.84 -17.19 -2.73
N ALA A 93 11.79 -17.48 -1.94
CA ALA A 93 10.98 -18.67 -2.13
C ALA A 93 10.26 -18.67 -3.51
N ALA A 94 9.71 -17.52 -3.92
CA ALA A 94 9.09 -17.38 -5.23
C ALA A 94 10.09 -17.59 -6.39
N ILE A 95 11.29 -17.04 -6.26
CA ILE A 95 12.38 -17.23 -7.23
C ILE A 95 12.75 -18.71 -7.37
N GLU A 96 12.81 -19.45 -6.26
CA GLU A 96 13.12 -20.89 -6.26
C GLU A 96 12.03 -21.70 -6.97
N VAL A 97 10.75 -21.37 -6.74
CA VAL A 97 9.65 -22.01 -7.47
C VAL A 97 9.74 -21.70 -8.96
N CYS A 98 9.92 -20.43 -9.35
CA CYS A 98 10.11 -20.05 -10.75
C CYS A 98 11.29 -20.80 -11.41
N ALA A 99 12.42 -20.90 -10.71
CA ALA A 99 13.58 -21.62 -11.20
C ALA A 99 13.35 -23.13 -11.32
N SER A 100 12.49 -23.74 -10.50
CA SER A 100 12.14 -25.16 -10.61
C SER A 100 11.22 -25.41 -11.80
N ILE A 101 10.21 -24.56 -12.01
CA ILE A 101 9.35 -24.61 -13.19
C ILE A 101 10.17 -24.46 -14.48
N GLY A 102 11.10 -23.50 -14.53
CA GLY A 102 11.92 -23.25 -15.71
C GLY A 102 12.92 -24.38 -16.08
N ARG A 103 13.13 -25.35 -15.18
CA ARG A 103 13.98 -26.54 -15.44
C ARG A 103 13.20 -27.75 -15.93
N GLU A 104 11.88 -27.73 -15.83
CA GLU A 104 11.06 -28.82 -16.36
C GLU A 104 11.11 -28.87 -17.88
N LYS A 105 11.37 -30.08 -18.39
CA LYS A 105 11.39 -30.36 -19.84
C LYS A 105 10.08 -31.04 -20.20
N GLY A 106 9.09 -30.27 -20.66
CA GLY A 106 7.82 -30.80 -21.11
C GLY A 106 6.73 -29.75 -21.20
N GLU A 107 5.70 -30.02 -22.01
CA GLU A 107 4.55 -29.12 -22.18
C GLU A 107 3.52 -29.26 -21.06
N ASN A 108 3.61 -30.29 -20.20
CA ASN A 108 2.67 -30.56 -19.10
C ASN A 108 3.32 -30.26 -17.76
N LEU A 109 3.08 -29.02 -17.26
CA LEU A 109 3.41 -28.63 -15.90
C LEU A 109 2.44 -29.32 -14.91
N ASP A 110 2.96 -30.03 -13.92
CA ASP A 110 2.17 -30.57 -12.81
C ASP A 110 1.81 -29.45 -11.83
N VAL A 111 0.75 -28.70 -12.17
CA VAL A 111 0.27 -27.53 -11.41
C VAL A 111 -0.10 -27.92 -9.97
N ASP A 112 -0.72 -29.09 -9.77
CA ASP A 112 -1.18 -29.52 -8.43
C ASP A 112 0.00 -29.81 -7.50
N SER A 113 1.07 -30.41 -8.03
CA SER A 113 2.31 -30.63 -7.28
C SER A 113 2.96 -29.31 -6.86
N TYR A 114 3.04 -28.33 -7.77
CA TYR A 114 3.57 -27.00 -7.43
C TYR A 114 2.71 -26.26 -6.42
N LEU A 115 1.38 -26.29 -6.55
CA LEU A 115 0.47 -25.68 -5.59
C LEU A 115 0.64 -26.29 -4.20
N SER A 116 0.64 -27.63 -4.09
CA SER A 116 0.85 -28.33 -2.81
C SER A 116 2.18 -27.97 -2.15
N ARG A 117 3.25 -27.80 -2.97
CA ARG A 117 4.56 -27.35 -2.48
C ARG A 117 4.51 -25.91 -1.99
N MET A 118 3.88 -24.99 -2.74
CA MET A 118 3.75 -23.58 -2.36
C MET A 118 2.91 -23.42 -1.09
N GLU A 119 1.81 -24.17 -0.93
CA GLU A 119 1.00 -24.20 0.29
C GLU A 119 1.81 -24.71 1.50
N THR A 120 2.69 -25.69 1.29
CA THR A 120 3.58 -26.18 2.33
C THR A 120 4.61 -25.13 2.74
N MET A 121 5.18 -24.40 1.77
CA MET A 121 6.10 -23.28 2.02
C MET A 121 5.38 -22.14 2.75
N GLU A 122 4.12 -21.87 2.39
CA GLU A 122 3.29 -20.86 3.08
C GLU A 122 3.07 -21.25 4.55
N ARG A 123 2.64 -22.47 4.83
CA ARG A 123 2.43 -22.98 6.20
C ARG A 123 3.67 -22.93 7.07
N ASN A 124 4.83 -23.14 6.47
CA ASN A 124 6.12 -23.22 7.19
C ASN A 124 6.84 -21.89 7.36
N GLY A 125 6.46 -20.84 6.65
CA GLY A 125 7.18 -19.58 6.72
C GLY A 125 6.52 -18.36 6.08
N GLY A 126 5.24 -18.45 5.70
CA GLY A 126 4.52 -17.33 5.09
C GLY A 126 5.14 -16.85 3.77
N ALA A 127 5.68 -17.79 2.97
CA ALA A 127 6.40 -17.46 1.74
C ALA A 127 5.52 -16.77 0.69
N PHE A 128 4.20 -17.00 0.73
CA PHE A 128 3.22 -16.47 -0.21
C PHE A 128 2.09 -15.70 0.49
N ALA A 129 2.29 -15.24 1.72
CA ALA A 129 1.29 -14.55 2.54
C ALA A 129 0.64 -13.36 1.80
N ARG A 130 1.43 -12.62 1.02
CA ARG A 130 0.95 -11.47 0.24
C ARG A 130 -0.13 -11.85 -0.77
N PHE A 131 0.01 -12.99 -1.44
CA PHE A 131 -0.99 -13.49 -2.39
C PHE A 131 -2.29 -13.88 -1.68
N VAL A 132 -2.18 -14.51 -0.50
CA VAL A 132 -3.34 -14.90 0.31
C VAL A 132 -4.09 -13.66 0.82
N ASP A 133 -3.36 -12.60 1.20
CA ASP A 133 -3.95 -11.35 1.65
C ASP A 133 -4.64 -10.59 0.51
N ASP A 134 -4.07 -10.55 -0.68
CA ASP A 134 -4.70 -9.98 -1.88
C ASP A 134 -6.02 -10.70 -2.22
N TYR A 135 -6.04 -12.03 -2.11
CA TYR A 135 -7.25 -12.82 -2.33
C TYR A 135 -8.35 -12.56 -1.29
N LYS A 136 -7.95 -12.36 -0.02
CA LYS A 136 -8.89 -11.99 1.05
C LYS A 136 -9.45 -10.59 0.87
N GLN A 137 -8.64 -9.63 0.40
CA GLN A 137 -9.11 -8.28 0.11
C GLN A 137 -10.14 -8.26 -1.02
N VAL A 138 -9.90 -8.98 -2.10
CA VAL A 138 -10.87 -9.10 -3.21
C VAL A 138 -12.19 -9.71 -2.72
N ALA A 139 -12.13 -10.75 -1.87
CA ALA A 139 -13.32 -11.36 -1.31
C ALA A 139 -14.09 -10.41 -0.36
N GLN A 140 -13.38 -9.61 0.45
CA GLN A 140 -13.98 -8.60 1.31
C GLN A 140 -14.62 -7.46 0.51
N GLU A 141 -13.94 -6.96 -0.54
CA GLU A 141 -14.48 -5.94 -1.43
C GLU A 141 -15.74 -6.42 -2.18
N GLU A 142 -15.80 -7.71 -2.55
CA GLU A 142 -17.00 -8.30 -3.13
C GLU A 142 -18.14 -8.43 -2.12
N GLU A 143 -17.85 -8.80 -0.87
CA GLU A 143 -18.87 -8.84 0.19
C GLU A 143 -19.37 -7.44 0.54
N GLU A 144 -18.49 -6.43 0.67
CA GLU A 144 -18.87 -5.04 0.92
C GLU A 144 -19.70 -4.46 -0.24
N ARG A 145 -19.35 -4.80 -1.49
CA ARG A 145 -20.12 -4.39 -2.66
C ARG A 145 -21.52 -5.01 -2.68
N LYS A 146 -21.64 -6.28 -2.30
CA LYS A 146 -22.95 -6.94 -2.14
C LYS A 146 -23.75 -6.29 -1.01
N PHE A 147 -23.11 -5.98 0.13
CA PHE A 147 -23.76 -5.36 1.28
C PHE A 147 -24.21 -3.90 0.98
N SER A 148 -23.39 -3.12 0.28
CA SER A 148 -23.73 -1.76 -0.18
C SER A 148 -24.92 -1.79 -1.14
N PHE A 149 -24.96 -2.74 -2.07
CA PHE A 149 -26.08 -2.93 -2.97
C PHE A 149 -27.40 -3.19 -2.21
N TYR A 150 -27.36 -3.98 -1.13
CA TYR A 150 -28.55 -4.26 -0.31
C TYR A 150 -28.92 -3.07 0.63
N ALA A 151 -27.97 -2.24 1.02
CA ALA A 151 -28.20 -1.08 1.89
C ALA A 151 -28.90 0.07 1.14
N ASP A 152 -28.67 0.23 -0.14
CA ASP A 152 -29.29 1.24 -1.00
C ASP A 152 -30.71 0.86 -1.48
N TYR A 153 -31.16 -0.38 -1.24
CA TYR A 153 -32.50 -0.82 -1.55
C TYR A 153 -33.40 -0.81 -0.28
N PRO A 154 -34.39 0.10 -0.19
CA PRO A 154 -35.29 0.10 0.95
C PRO A 154 -36.11 -1.19 0.99
N VAL A 155 -35.90 -2.00 2.01
CA VAL A 155 -36.41 -3.37 2.21
C VAL A 155 -37.94 -3.44 2.37
N ASN A 156 -38.68 -2.35 2.15
CA ASN A 156 -40.12 -2.24 2.50
C ASN A 156 -41.09 -2.22 1.31
N THR A 157 -40.68 -2.62 0.10
CA THR A 157 -41.62 -2.68 -1.02
C THR A 157 -41.78 -4.14 -1.48
N PRO A 158 -42.95 -4.77 -1.25
CA PRO A 158 -43.21 -6.13 -1.76
C PRO A 158 -43.07 -6.17 -3.27
N GLY A 159 -42.28 -7.11 -3.80
CA GLY A 159 -42.07 -7.31 -5.23
C GLY A 159 -40.79 -6.72 -5.83
N MET A 160 -40.02 -5.87 -5.11
CA MET A 160 -38.76 -5.32 -5.60
C MET A 160 -37.63 -6.36 -5.62
N PHE A 161 -37.65 -7.32 -4.71
CA PHE A 161 -36.65 -8.40 -4.65
C PHE A 161 -36.73 -9.33 -5.86
N GLU A 162 -37.96 -9.62 -6.34
CA GLU A 162 -38.17 -10.43 -7.56
C GLU A 162 -37.76 -9.70 -8.83
N LYS A 163 -37.87 -8.35 -8.87
CA LYS A 163 -37.47 -7.53 -10.00
C LYS A 163 -35.94 -7.45 -10.12
N ALA A 164 -35.22 -7.26 -9.01
CA ALA A 164 -33.77 -7.25 -8.98
C ALA A 164 -33.16 -8.59 -9.41
N LEU A 165 -33.75 -9.72 -8.99
CA LEU A 165 -33.32 -11.05 -9.41
C LEU A 165 -33.51 -11.31 -10.92
N ARG A 166 -34.48 -10.67 -11.57
CA ARG A 166 -34.73 -10.81 -13.01
C ARG A 166 -33.82 -9.94 -13.88
N GLU A 167 -33.30 -8.86 -13.35
CA GLU A 167 -32.38 -7.95 -14.08
C GLU A 167 -30.91 -8.44 -14.05
N TYR A 168 -30.58 -9.41 -13.18
CA TYR A 168 -29.22 -9.96 -13.03
C TYR A 168 -29.12 -11.47 -13.36
N ALA A 169 -30.18 -12.08 -13.89
CA ALA A 169 -30.16 -13.43 -14.46
C ALA A 169 -30.01 -13.39 -15.98
#